data_aaf025e4dd940c57f538573a6580d83e
#
_entry.id   aaf025e4dd940c57f538573a6580d83e
#
_cell.length_a   1.000
_cell.length_b   1.000
_cell.length_c   1.000
_cell.angle_alpha   90.00
_cell.angle_beta   90.00
_cell.angle_gamma   90.00
#
_symmetry.space_group_name_H-M   'P 1'
#
loop_
_entity.id
_entity.type
_entity.pdbx_description
1 polymer ?
#
loop_
_entity_poly.entity_id
_entity_poly.type
_entity_poly.pdbx_seq_one_letter_code
_entity_poly.pdbx_strand_id
1 'polypeptide(L)'
;MDTIFGVPVAALVGQVVIGLINGAFYALMSLGLSIIFGLLHVVNFAHGAQYMMGAFVAWGLLEYLGLSYWWALILAPLVVAVFGVLMERVFLRHLYHVDHVYALLLTFGMALLMEGAFRLKFGVSGQPYPNPLAGGVDLGITFVPLYRLWVIVVALAVCLGTWYFIERTKLGAYLRAANENP
;
A
#
# COMPACT_ATOMS: atom_id res chain seq x y z
N MET A 1 -34.85 5.92 17.91
CA MET A 1 -33.57 5.86 17.14
C MET A 1 -32.81 7.12 17.50
N ASP A 2 -31.71 6.96 18.18
CA ASP A 2 -30.90 8.09 18.60
C ASP A 2 -30.25 8.73 17.37
N THR A 3 -30.47 10.02 17.20
CA THR A 3 -29.89 10.80 16.11
C THR A 3 -28.98 11.89 16.68
N ILE A 4 -27.80 12.04 16.10
CA ILE A 4 -26.86 13.13 16.39
C ILE A 4 -26.81 14.03 15.16
N PHE A 5 -27.14 15.31 15.31
CA PHE A 5 -27.27 16.27 14.22
C PHE A 5 -28.25 15.83 13.10
N GLY A 6 -29.29 15.08 13.44
CA GLY A 6 -30.26 14.55 12.45
C GLY A 6 -29.81 13.30 11.69
N VAL A 7 -28.63 12.76 12.00
CA VAL A 7 -28.10 11.52 11.41
C VAL A 7 -28.26 10.36 12.40
N PRO A 8 -28.80 9.20 11.98
CA PRO A 8 -28.87 8.02 12.85
C PRO A 8 -27.48 7.61 13.36
N VAL A 9 -27.37 7.30 14.66
CA VAL A 9 -26.10 6.87 15.29
C VAL A 9 -25.51 5.68 14.58
N ALA A 10 -26.32 4.74 14.11
CA ALA A 10 -25.87 3.58 13.32
C ALA A 10 -25.12 3.99 12.05
N ALA A 11 -25.62 5.00 11.34
CA ALA A 11 -24.96 5.49 10.13
C ALA A 11 -23.63 6.19 10.44
N LEU A 12 -23.56 6.97 11.53
CA LEU A 12 -22.31 7.61 11.96
C LEU A 12 -21.24 6.58 12.34
N VAL A 13 -21.59 5.56 13.14
CA VAL A 13 -20.67 4.48 13.52
C VAL A 13 -20.21 3.72 12.26
N GLY A 14 -21.11 3.40 11.33
CA GLY A 14 -20.76 2.77 10.07
C GLY A 14 -19.74 3.58 9.26
N GLN A 15 -19.94 4.89 9.16
CA GLN A 15 -19.02 5.79 8.45
C GLN A 15 -17.66 5.90 9.13
N VAL A 16 -17.61 5.95 10.47
CA VAL A 16 -16.35 5.94 11.22
C VAL A 16 -15.56 4.65 10.96
N VAL A 17 -16.23 3.50 10.98
CA VAL A 17 -15.58 2.21 10.70
C VAL A 17 -15.03 2.17 9.26
N ILE A 18 -15.81 2.60 8.28
CA ILE A 18 -15.36 2.69 6.88
C ILE A 18 -14.17 3.66 6.76
N GLY A 19 -14.26 4.81 7.45
CA GLY A 19 -13.17 5.79 7.48
C GLY A 19 -11.87 5.23 8.06
N LEU A 20 -11.95 4.45 9.16
CA LEU A 20 -10.78 3.79 9.76
C LEU A 20 -10.14 2.76 8.81
N ILE A 21 -10.97 2.00 8.08
CA ILE A 21 -10.47 1.01 7.12
C ILE A 21 -9.75 1.70 5.96
N ASN A 22 -10.38 2.70 5.36
CA ASN A 22 -9.77 3.48 4.29
C ASN A 22 -8.51 4.21 4.79
N GLY A 23 -8.56 4.75 6.01
CA GLY A 23 -7.42 5.36 6.68
C GLY A 23 -6.25 4.39 6.87
N ALA A 24 -6.51 3.11 7.17
CA ALA A 24 -5.48 2.09 7.29
C ALA A 24 -4.75 1.84 5.95
N PHE A 25 -5.47 1.78 4.84
CA PHE A 25 -4.86 1.68 3.50
C PHE A 25 -4.03 2.91 3.16
N TYR A 26 -4.56 4.10 3.39
CA TYR A 26 -3.81 5.35 3.17
C TYR A 26 -2.59 5.47 4.07
N ALA A 27 -2.65 5.01 5.30
CA ALA A 27 -1.51 4.99 6.21
C ALA A 27 -0.37 4.11 5.67
N LEU A 28 -0.69 2.91 5.16
CA LEU A 28 0.32 2.03 4.54
C LEU A 28 0.95 2.65 3.29
N MET A 29 0.14 3.24 2.41
CA MET A 29 0.65 3.93 1.23
C MET A 29 1.53 5.12 1.59
N SER A 30 1.08 5.95 2.52
CA SER A 30 1.81 7.14 2.98
C SER A 30 3.10 6.77 3.71
N LEU A 31 3.10 5.68 4.48
CA LEU A 31 4.29 5.17 5.15
C LEU A 31 5.39 4.84 4.12
N GLY A 32 5.05 4.06 3.08
CA GLY A 32 6.00 3.72 2.02
C GLY A 32 6.56 4.95 1.31
N LEU A 33 5.69 5.87 0.93
CA LEU A 33 6.10 7.13 0.28
C LEU A 33 6.96 8.01 1.20
N SER A 34 6.61 8.09 2.48
CA SER A 34 7.37 8.86 3.48
C SER A 34 8.79 8.31 3.68
N ILE A 35 8.96 6.98 3.68
CA ILE A 35 10.28 6.36 3.78
C ILE A 35 11.11 6.66 2.52
N ILE A 36 10.54 6.49 1.33
CA ILE A 36 11.24 6.75 0.08
C ILE A 36 11.66 8.22 0.00
N PHE A 37 10.72 9.14 0.24
CA PHE A 37 11.00 10.57 0.18
C PHE A 37 11.92 11.04 1.32
N GLY A 38 11.70 10.56 2.53
CA GLY A 38 12.49 10.95 3.71
C GLY A 38 13.91 10.40 3.72
N LEU A 39 14.18 9.24 3.10
CA LEU A 39 15.51 8.63 3.09
C LEU A 39 16.26 8.85 1.76
N LEU A 40 15.57 8.92 0.64
CA LEU A 40 16.20 9.01 -0.68
C LEU A 40 16.04 10.37 -1.32
N HIS A 41 15.23 11.26 -0.76
CA HIS A 41 14.88 12.59 -1.32
C HIS A 41 14.34 12.53 -2.76
N VAL A 42 13.89 11.34 -3.19
CA VAL A 42 13.34 11.10 -4.53
C VAL A 42 11.83 10.92 -4.43
N VAL A 43 11.07 11.77 -5.10
CA VAL A 43 9.62 11.60 -5.21
C VAL A 43 9.34 10.56 -6.28
N ASN A 44 8.78 9.42 -5.90
CA ASN A 44 8.41 8.35 -6.82
C ASN A 44 6.91 8.37 -7.10
N PHE A 45 6.48 8.97 -8.22
CA PHE A 45 5.08 8.98 -8.64
C PHE A 45 4.55 7.60 -9.05
N ALA A 46 5.44 6.64 -9.37
CA ALA A 46 5.03 5.28 -9.68
C ALA A 46 4.61 4.47 -8.43
N HIS A 47 4.74 5.03 -7.21
CA HIS A 47 4.41 4.33 -5.98
C HIS A 47 2.96 3.85 -5.93
N GLY A 48 2.00 4.68 -6.35
CA GLY A 48 0.59 4.28 -6.47
C GLY A 48 0.34 3.17 -7.49
N ALA A 49 1.02 3.23 -8.64
CA ALA A 49 0.94 2.18 -9.65
C ALA A 49 1.59 0.87 -9.18
N GLN A 50 2.67 0.93 -8.39
CA GLN A 50 3.27 -0.24 -7.74
C GLN A 50 2.34 -0.87 -6.70
N TYR A 51 1.60 -0.05 -5.94
CA TYR A 51 0.57 -0.54 -5.04
C TYR A 51 -0.55 -1.27 -5.79
N MET A 52 -1.05 -0.70 -6.89
CA MET A 52 -2.00 -1.36 -7.79
C MET A 52 -1.42 -2.69 -8.32
N MET A 53 -0.17 -2.70 -8.76
CA MET A 53 0.51 -3.91 -9.22
C MET A 53 0.51 -5.00 -8.15
N GLY A 54 0.76 -4.64 -6.88
CA GLY A 54 0.70 -5.59 -5.76
C GLY A 54 -0.66 -6.27 -5.63
N ALA A 55 -1.75 -5.53 -5.80
CA ALA A 55 -3.11 -6.08 -5.79
C ALA A 55 -3.34 -7.06 -6.95
N PHE A 56 -2.90 -6.72 -8.16
CA PHE A 56 -3.00 -7.63 -9.32
C PHE A 56 -2.09 -8.85 -9.20
N VAL A 57 -0.92 -8.73 -8.60
CA VAL A 57 -0.05 -9.87 -8.30
C VAL A 57 -0.74 -10.81 -7.32
N ALA A 58 -1.32 -10.29 -6.23
CA ALA A 58 -2.06 -11.10 -5.27
C ALA A 58 -3.24 -11.83 -5.92
N TRP A 59 -4.00 -11.12 -6.78
CA TRP A 59 -5.08 -11.73 -7.55
C TRP A 59 -4.56 -12.81 -8.50
N GLY A 60 -3.49 -12.55 -9.24
CA GLY A 60 -2.90 -13.51 -10.17
C GLY A 60 -2.33 -14.75 -9.48
N LEU A 61 -1.75 -14.61 -8.28
CA LEU A 61 -1.28 -15.74 -7.47
C LEU A 61 -2.45 -16.65 -7.08
N LEU A 62 -3.62 -16.10 -6.79
CA LEU A 62 -4.81 -16.88 -6.51
C LEU A 62 -5.39 -17.51 -7.77
N GLU A 63 -5.61 -16.73 -8.83
CA GLU A 63 -6.32 -17.13 -10.04
C GLU A 63 -5.54 -18.16 -10.87
N TYR A 64 -4.22 -17.95 -11.03
CA TYR A 64 -3.40 -18.82 -11.90
C TYR A 64 -2.66 -19.92 -11.14
N LEU A 65 -2.31 -19.69 -9.86
CA LEU A 65 -1.52 -20.64 -9.07
C LEU A 65 -2.33 -21.28 -7.93
N GLY A 66 -3.57 -20.82 -7.69
CA GLY A 66 -4.40 -21.32 -6.60
C GLY A 66 -3.84 -21.05 -5.21
N LEU A 67 -2.92 -20.08 -5.08
CA LEU A 67 -2.29 -19.75 -3.81
C LEU A 67 -3.26 -18.98 -2.92
N SER A 68 -3.33 -19.37 -1.64
CA SER A 68 -4.20 -18.71 -0.68
C SER A 68 -3.73 -17.27 -0.36
N TYR A 69 -4.65 -16.48 0.18
CA TYR A 69 -4.39 -15.11 0.65
C TYR A 69 -3.12 -14.99 1.52
N TRP A 70 -2.86 -15.95 2.38
CA TRP A 70 -1.71 -15.94 3.29
C TRP A 70 -0.38 -15.99 2.55
N TRP A 71 -0.29 -16.76 1.48
CA TRP A 71 0.86 -16.78 0.60
C TRP A 71 0.98 -15.49 -0.22
N ALA A 72 -0.14 -14.97 -0.72
CA ALA A 72 -0.15 -13.72 -1.46
C ALA A 72 0.33 -12.53 -0.60
N LEU A 73 0.02 -12.54 0.72
CA LEU A 73 0.46 -11.50 1.65
C LEU A 73 2.00 -11.38 1.75
N ILE A 74 2.72 -12.47 1.50
CA ILE A 74 4.19 -12.52 1.50
C ILE A 74 4.75 -12.34 0.09
N LEU A 75 4.20 -13.06 -0.88
CA LEU A 75 4.76 -13.13 -2.23
C LEU A 75 4.49 -11.86 -3.04
N ALA A 76 3.31 -11.23 -2.91
CA ALA A 76 3.01 -10.03 -3.66
C ALA A 76 3.95 -8.86 -3.31
N PRO A 77 4.24 -8.53 -2.04
CA PRO A 77 5.25 -7.53 -1.71
C PRO A 77 6.65 -7.88 -2.23
N LEU A 78 7.04 -9.16 -2.22
CA LEU A 78 8.34 -9.57 -2.77
C LEU A 78 8.44 -9.34 -4.28
N VAL A 79 7.40 -9.67 -5.03
CA VAL A 79 7.34 -9.41 -6.48
C VAL A 79 7.44 -7.91 -6.76
N VAL A 80 6.67 -7.09 -6.01
CA VAL A 80 6.71 -5.63 -6.15
C VAL A 80 8.08 -5.07 -5.75
N ALA A 81 8.72 -5.62 -4.70
CA ALA A 81 10.06 -5.23 -4.29
C ALA A 81 11.11 -5.53 -5.38
N VAL A 82 11.06 -6.72 -5.98
CA VAL A 82 11.92 -7.08 -7.11
C VAL A 82 11.72 -6.12 -8.28
N PHE A 83 10.46 -5.82 -8.62
CA PHE A 83 10.16 -4.83 -9.65
C PHE A 83 10.70 -3.44 -9.32
N GLY A 84 10.55 -2.99 -8.07
CA GLY A 84 11.09 -1.71 -7.59
C GLY A 84 12.63 -1.64 -7.72
N VAL A 85 13.33 -2.71 -7.36
CA VAL A 85 14.80 -2.82 -7.51
C VAL A 85 15.19 -2.79 -9.00
N LEU A 86 14.44 -3.46 -9.87
CA LEU A 86 14.69 -3.42 -11.32
C LEU A 86 14.47 -2.01 -11.87
N MET A 87 13.38 -1.36 -11.48
CA MET A 87 13.06 0.01 -11.86
C MET A 87 14.17 0.99 -11.43
N GLU A 88 14.65 0.85 -10.21
CA GLU A 88 15.75 1.65 -9.69
C GLU A 88 17.03 1.42 -10.50
N ARG A 89 17.47 0.17 -10.64
CA ARG A 89 18.74 -0.17 -11.31
C ARG A 89 18.77 0.16 -12.79
N VAL A 90 17.65 -0.05 -13.49
CA VAL A 90 17.58 0.14 -14.95
C VAL A 90 17.34 1.60 -15.30
N PHE A 91 16.56 2.34 -14.50
CA PHE A 91 16.12 3.68 -14.86
C PHE A 91 16.60 4.76 -13.88
N LEU A 92 16.20 4.70 -12.60
CA LEU A 92 16.40 5.78 -11.65
C LEU A 92 17.88 6.04 -11.34
N ARG A 93 18.67 4.98 -11.22
CA ARG A 93 20.12 5.08 -10.94
C ARG A 93 20.87 5.99 -11.91
N HIS A 94 20.45 6.03 -13.17
CA HIS A 94 21.10 6.86 -14.19
C HIS A 94 20.73 8.34 -14.06
N LEU A 95 19.71 8.67 -13.29
CA LEU A 95 19.21 10.02 -13.12
C LEU A 95 19.65 10.68 -11.81
N TYR A 96 20.40 9.98 -10.94
CA TYR A 96 20.85 10.56 -9.66
C TYR A 96 21.84 11.73 -9.81
N HIS A 97 22.48 11.85 -10.96
CA HIS A 97 23.45 12.92 -11.25
C HIS A 97 22.86 14.09 -12.03
N VAL A 98 21.58 14.03 -12.37
CA VAL A 98 20.86 15.09 -13.10
C VAL A 98 19.78 15.70 -12.22
N ASP A 99 19.13 16.76 -12.72
CA ASP A 99 18.07 17.45 -11.98
C ASP A 99 16.95 16.47 -11.57
N HIS A 100 16.47 16.61 -10.34
CA HIS A 100 15.40 15.79 -9.76
C HIS A 100 14.11 15.79 -10.59
N VAL A 101 13.88 16.80 -11.42
CA VAL A 101 12.73 16.88 -12.34
C VAL A 101 12.71 15.71 -13.33
N TYR A 102 13.87 15.23 -13.78
CA TYR A 102 13.94 14.09 -14.69
C TYR A 102 13.47 12.79 -14.02
N ALA A 103 13.81 12.58 -12.75
CA ALA A 103 13.35 11.44 -11.97
C ALA A 103 11.82 11.50 -11.74
N LEU A 104 11.27 12.70 -11.49
CA LEU A 104 9.83 12.92 -11.39
C LEU A 104 9.10 12.57 -12.70
N LEU A 105 9.58 13.10 -13.82
CA LEU A 105 9.00 12.82 -15.15
C LEU A 105 9.06 11.33 -15.51
N LEU A 106 10.20 10.69 -15.22
CA LEU A 106 10.36 9.26 -15.46
C LEU A 106 9.35 8.44 -14.64
N THR A 107 9.28 8.66 -13.32
CA THR A 107 8.38 7.90 -12.43
C THR A 107 6.91 8.16 -12.76
N PHE A 108 6.55 9.36 -13.16
CA PHE A 108 5.22 9.70 -13.65
C PHE A 108 4.89 8.97 -14.96
N GLY A 109 5.81 8.99 -15.94
CA GLY A 109 5.66 8.23 -17.19
C GLY A 109 5.51 6.73 -16.94
N MET A 110 6.30 6.17 -16.02
CA MET A 110 6.19 4.77 -15.62
C MET A 110 4.84 4.45 -14.96
N ALA A 111 4.32 5.35 -14.12
CA ALA A 111 2.98 5.20 -13.53
C ALA A 111 1.92 5.08 -14.62
N LEU A 112 1.93 5.97 -15.60
CA LEU A 112 0.98 5.95 -16.73
C LEU A 112 1.11 4.69 -17.59
N LEU A 113 2.34 4.25 -17.87
CA LEU A 113 2.58 3.01 -18.62
C LEU A 113 2.07 1.78 -17.86
N MET A 114 2.32 1.71 -16.54
CA MET A 114 1.82 0.62 -15.71
C MET A 114 0.28 0.62 -15.67
N GLU A 115 -0.34 1.75 -15.38
CA GLU A 115 -1.81 1.85 -15.39
C GLU A 115 -2.41 1.48 -16.74
N GLY A 116 -1.83 2.00 -17.84
CA GLY A 116 -2.27 1.68 -19.19
C GLY A 116 -2.16 0.19 -19.51
N ALA A 117 -1.04 -0.44 -19.16
CA ALA A 117 -0.82 -1.88 -19.38
C ALA A 117 -1.82 -2.74 -18.59
N PHE A 118 -2.07 -2.41 -17.30
CA PHE A 118 -3.06 -3.13 -16.51
C PHE A 118 -4.48 -2.93 -17.03
N ARG A 119 -4.85 -1.73 -17.44
CA ARG A 119 -6.16 -1.44 -18.06
C ARG A 119 -6.38 -2.19 -19.37
N LEU A 120 -5.37 -2.24 -20.22
CA LEU A 120 -5.43 -2.99 -21.47
C LEU A 120 -5.59 -4.50 -21.25
N LYS A 121 -4.93 -5.05 -20.24
CA LYS A 121 -4.96 -6.49 -19.97
C LYS A 121 -6.19 -6.92 -19.17
N PHE A 122 -6.58 -6.17 -18.15
CA PHE A 122 -7.59 -6.58 -17.17
C PHE A 122 -8.88 -5.73 -17.23
N GLY A 123 -8.91 -4.70 -18.07
CA GLY A 123 -10.02 -3.76 -18.14
C GLY A 123 -9.98 -2.70 -17.05
N VAL A 124 -11.06 -1.90 -16.96
CA VAL A 124 -11.22 -0.82 -15.97
C VAL A 124 -11.88 -1.27 -14.68
N SER A 125 -12.48 -2.46 -14.68
CA SER A 125 -13.15 -3.01 -13.49
C SER A 125 -12.15 -3.72 -12.59
N GLY A 126 -12.34 -3.55 -11.27
CA GLY A 126 -11.58 -4.31 -10.28
C GLY A 126 -11.81 -5.82 -10.42
N GLN A 127 -10.77 -6.61 -10.18
CA GLN A 127 -10.87 -8.05 -10.19
C GLN A 127 -11.45 -8.56 -8.86
N PRO A 128 -12.37 -9.54 -8.89
CA PRO A 128 -12.95 -10.10 -7.67
C PRO A 128 -11.89 -10.87 -6.89
N TYR A 129 -11.79 -10.61 -5.60
CA TYR A 129 -10.93 -11.37 -4.70
C TYR A 129 -11.79 -11.94 -3.56
N PRO A 130 -11.77 -13.26 -3.32
CA PRO A 130 -12.56 -13.87 -2.27
C PRO A 130 -12.15 -13.38 -0.89
N ASN A 131 -13.13 -13.25 0.00
CA ASN A 131 -12.88 -12.77 1.36
C ASN A 131 -12.06 -13.84 2.12
N PRO A 132 -10.83 -13.55 2.57
CA PRO A 132 -9.97 -14.55 3.21
C PRO A 132 -10.44 -14.92 4.63
N LEU A 133 -11.23 -14.06 5.27
CA LEU A 133 -11.80 -14.26 6.58
C LEU A 133 -13.32 -14.15 6.51
N ALA A 134 -13.99 -15.30 6.54
CA ALA A 134 -15.44 -15.35 6.59
C ALA A 134 -15.97 -14.86 7.95
N GLY A 135 -17.18 -14.27 7.94
CA GLY A 135 -17.84 -13.80 9.14
C GLY A 135 -17.57 -12.32 9.44
N GLY A 136 -18.09 -11.88 10.58
CA GLY A 136 -17.97 -10.50 11.04
C GLY A 136 -18.44 -10.35 12.47
N VAL A 137 -18.23 -9.18 13.03
CA VAL A 137 -18.69 -8.80 14.37
C VAL A 137 -19.95 -7.94 14.19
N ASP A 138 -21.02 -8.38 14.80
CA ASP A 138 -22.22 -7.57 14.92
C ASP A 138 -22.10 -6.68 16.16
N LEU A 139 -21.96 -5.38 15.93
CA LEU A 139 -21.89 -4.38 16.99
C LEU A 139 -23.28 -3.95 17.50
N GLY A 140 -24.35 -4.65 17.07
CA GLY A 140 -25.74 -4.28 17.37
C GLY A 140 -26.25 -3.06 16.62
N ILE A 141 -25.36 -2.25 16.10
CA ILE A 141 -25.61 -1.02 15.33
C ILE A 141 -25.22 -1.20 13.87
N THR A 142 -24.13 -1.90 13.61
CA THR A 142 -23.61 -2.21 12.26
C THR A 142 -22.85 -3.52 12.26
N PHE A 143 -22.87 -4.22 11.12
CA PHE A 143 -22.09 -5.43 10.90
C PHE A 143 -20.74 -5.07 10.28
N VAL A 144 -19.64 -5.50 10.93
CA VAL A 144 -18.27 -5.25 10.47
C VAL A 144 -17.63 -6.57 10.06
N PRO A 145 -17.31 -6.78 8.77
CA PRO A 145 -16.61 -7.97 8.32
C PRO A 145 -15.25 -8.14 9.01
N LEU A 146 -14.91 -9.36 9.44
CA LEU A 146 -13.64 -9.67 10.11
C LEU A 146 -12.43 -9.28 9.26
N TYR A 147 -12.52 -9.44 7.95
CA TYR A 147 -11.45 -9.04 7.04
C TYR A 147 -11.08 -7.56 7.18
N ARG A 148 -12.07 -6.70 7.37
CA ARG A 148 -11.84 -5.26 7.54
C ARG A 148 -11.09 -4.94 8.83
N LEU A 149 -11.43 -5.61 9.92
CA LEU A 149 -10.70 -5.50 11.18
C LEU A 149 -9.26 -6.01 11.04
N TRP A 150 -9.09 -7.13 10.34
CA TRP A 150 -7.78 -7.68 10.02
C TRP A 150 -6.89 -6.68 9.30
N VAL A 151 -7.40 -5.98 8.29
CA VAL A 151 -6.65 -4.94 7.55
C VAL A 151 -6.16 -3.84 8.49
N ILE A 152 -6.99 -3.36 9.43
CA ILE A 152 -6.59 -2.35 10.42
C ILE A 152 -5.45 -2.88 11.29
N VAL A 153 -5.58 -4.11 11.80
CA VAL A 153 -4.55 -4.74 12.65
C VAL A 153 -3.23 -4.88 11.90
N VAL A 154 -3.27 -5.36 10.65
CA VAL A 154 -2.06 -5.50 9.82
C VAL A 154 -1.44 -4.14 9.51
N ALA A 155 -2.26 -3.14 9.18
CA ALA A 155 -1.76 -1.79 8.92
C ALA A 155 -1.04 -1.22 10.16
N LEU A 156 -1.64 -1.33 11.33
CA LEU A 156 -1.02 -0.89 12.59
C LEU A 156 0.26 -1.67 12.88
N ALA A 157 0.26 -2.99 12.70
CA ALA A 157 1.44 -3.82 12.93
C ALA A 157 2.60 -3.44 11.99
N VAL A 158 2.31 -3.18 10.71
CA VAL A 158 3.31 -2.74 9.74
C VAL A 158 3.82 -1.33 10.08
N CYS A 159 2.94 -0.38 10.40
CA CYS A 159 3.34 0.97 10.77
C CYS A 159 4.21 0.98 12.03
N LEU A 160 3.78 0.30 13.10
CA LEU A 160 4.53 0.22 14.35
C LEU A 160 5.84 -0.58 14.17
N GLY A 161 5.81 -1.67 13.40
CA GLY A 161 6.98 -2.46 13.08
C GLY A 161 8.03 -1.66 12.31
N THR A 162 7.60 -0.89 11.33
CA THR A 162 8.49 -0.01 10.55
C THR A 162 9.04 1.13 11.40
N TRP A 163 8.20 1.76 12.22
CA TRP A 163 8.65 2.76 13.18
C TRP A 163 9.72 2.19 14.13
N TYR A 164 9.44 1.02 14.73
CA TYR A 164 10.40 0.35 15.61
C TYR A 164 11.70 -0.01 14.89
N PHE A 165 11.59 -0.52 13.66
CA PHE A 165 12.75 -0.87 12.84
C PHE A 165 13.65 0.34 12.57
N ILE A 166 13.05 1.46 12.13
CA ILE A 166 13.80 2.69 11.82
C ILE A 166 14.36 3.33 13.08
N GLU A 167 13.59 3.38 14.19
CA GLU A 167 13.97 4.12 15.39
C GLU A 167 14.90 3.33 16.30
N ARG A 168 14.73 2.02 16.39
CA ARG A 168 15.37 1.18 17.42
C ARG A 168 16.41 0.19 16.90
N THR A 169 16.62 0.06 15.59
CA THR A 169 17.62 -0.87 15.05
C THR A 169 18.88 -0.18 14.55
N LYS A 170 19.98 -0.93 14.48
CA LYS A 170 21.26 -0.45 13.92
C LYS A 170 21.12 -0.07 12.43
N LEU A 171 20.32 -0.84 11.67
CA LEU A 171 20.04 -0.53 10.26
C LEU A 171 19.31 0.80 10.12
N GLY A 172 18.32 1.08 10.97
CA GLY A 172 17.64 2.36 11.01
C GLY A 172 18.58 3.51 11.37
N ALA A 173 19.52 3.29 12.29
CA ALA A 173 20.54 4.29 12.62
C ALA A 173 21.47 4.58 11.41
N TYR A 174 21.90 3.54 10.68
CA TYR A 174 22.68 3.73 9.46
C TYR A 174 21.92 4.48 8.37
N LEU A 175 20.63 4.17 8.20
CA LEU A 175 19.78 4.87 7.23
C LEU A 175 19.65 6.37 7.58
N ARG A 176 19.46 6.71 8.84
CA ARG A 176 19.41 8.13 9.29
C ARG A 176 20.74 8.82 9.11
N ALA A 177 21.85 8.17 9.47
CA ALA A 177 23.19 8.75 9.30
C ALA A 177 23.55 8.98 7.82
N ALA A 178 23.16 8.07 6.94
CA ALA A 178 23.36 8.21 5.49
C ALA A 178 22.57 9.40 4.91
N ASN A 179 21.44 9.76 5.54
CA ASN A 179 20.64 10.90 5.13
C ASN A 179 21.20 12.26 5.57
N GLU A 180 21.93 12.28 6.69
CA GLU A 180 22.55 13.51 7.23
C GLU A 180 23.90 13.87 6.55
N ASN A 181 24.55 12.88 5.92
CA ASN A 181 25.84 13.05 5.23
C ASN A 181 25.85 12.24 3.92
N PRO A 182 25.21 12.76 2.85
CA PRO A 182 25.16 12.11 1.55
C PRO A 182 26.53 12.07 0.83
#